data_724347fef34b462e47e53bfbed5d2171
#
_entry.id   724347fef34b462e47e53bfbed5d2171
#
_cell.length_a   1.000
_cell.length_b   1.000
_cell.length_c   1.000
_cell.angle_alpha   90.00
_cell.angle_beta   90.00
_cell.angle_gamma   90.00
#
_symmetry.space_group_name_H-M   'P 1'
#
loop_
_entity.id
_entity.type
_entity.pdbx_description
1 polymer ?
#
loop_
_entity_poly.entity_id
_entity_poly.type
_entity_poly.pdbx_seq_one_letter_code
_entity_poly.pdbx_strand_id
1 'polypeptide(L)'
;MGLFDVFKKKKAELSDEQKKWNKMWDLWASGQVDSPYTELMTYQSEINNGGHDQYFVNVENVSDLRKEIATLTTILPETLQQNLQIAYRAYLESSEKGIDQSADEILEKCDEAFFENEEQINSLLKAYAEKIVL
;
A
#
# COMPACT_ATOMS: atom_id res chain seq x y z
N MET A 1 11.23 6.77 -41.92
CA MET A 1 10.93 6.20 -40.60
C MET A 1 11.91 6.73 -39.59
N GLY A 2 11.41 7.45 -38.67
CA GLY A 2 12.21 8.16 -37.69
C GLY A 2 12.31 7.46 -36.36
N LEU A 3 13.08 8.07 -35.50
CA LEU A 3 13.29 7.66 -34.12
C LEU A 3 11.98 7.46 -33.34
N PHE A 4 10.94 8.16 -33.73
CA PHE A 4 9.61 8.09 -33.09
C PHE A 4 8.94 6.71 -33.22
N ASP A 5 9.11 6.04 -34.36
CA ASP A 5 8.50 4.73 -34.58
C ASP A 5 9.15 3.66 -33.71
N VAL A 6 10.46 3.79 -33.44
CA VAL A 6 11.19 2.88 -32.57
C VAL A 6 10.76 3.07 -31.12
N PHE A 7 10.57 4.30 -30.66
CA PHE A 7 10.06 4.59 -29.32
C PHE A 7 8.61 4.17 -29.13
N LYS A 8 7.79 4.37 -30.16
CA LYS A 8 6.38 3.96 -30.13
C LYS A 8 6.23 2.44 -30.05
N LYS A 9 7.06 1.70 -30.75
CA LYS A 9 7.13 0.23 -30.67
C LYS A 9 7.56 -0.24 -29.27
N LYS A 10 8.58 0.38 -28.68
CA LYS A 10 9.07 0.04 -27.34
C LYS A 10 8.00 0.30 -26.27
N LYS A 11 7.21 1.37 -26.39
CA LYS A 11 6.11 1.69 -25.47
C LYS A 11 4.93 0.72 -25.62
N ALA A 12 4.72 0.17 -26.82
CA ALA A 12 3.64 -0.77 -27.11
C ALA A 12 3.97 -2.20 -26.67
N GLU A 13 5.27 -2.49 -26.42
CA GLU A 13 5.76 -3.83 -26.11
C GLU A 13 5.99 -4.02 -24.60
N LEU A 14 4.96 -3.73 -23.80
CA LEU A 14 5.01 -4.09 -22.37
C LEU A 14 4.92 -5.61 -22.25
N SER A 15 5.69 -6.17 -21.30
CA SER A 15 5.60 -7.59 -20.98
C SER A 15 4.21 -7.92 -20.44
N ASP A 16 3.78 -9.17 -20.53
CA ASP A 16 2.52 -9.61 -19.94
C ASP A 16 2.50 -9.37 -18.44
N GLU A 17 3.66 -9.56 -17.78
CA GLU A 17 3.81 -9.27 -16.36
C GLU A 17 3.49 -7.81 -16.05
N GLN A 18 4.05 -6.88 -16.83
CA GLN A 18 3.79 -5.45 -16.65
C GLN A 18 2.34 -5.09 -16.93
N LYS A 19 1.75 -5.69 -17.95
CA LYS A 19 0.33 -5.49 -18.28
C LYS A 19 -0.58 -5.94 -17.15
N LYS A 20 -0.28 -7.10 -16.55
CA LYS A 20 -1.04 -7.64 -15.41
C LYS A 20 -0.91 -6.75 -14.20
N TRP A 21 0.29 -6.27 -13.93
CA TRP A 21 0.55 -5.32 -12.84
C TRP A 21 -0.28 -4.05 -13.00
N ASN A 22 -0.26 -3.47 -14.20
CA ASN A 22 -1.01 -2.25 -14.50
C ASN A 22 -2.52 -2.50 -14.38
N LYS A 23 -3.01 -3.62 -14.88
CA LYS A 23 -4.42 -3.99 -14.78
C LYS A 23 -4.84 -4.17 -13.34
N MET A 24 -3.99 -4.75 -12.51
CA MET A 24 -4.26 -4.90 -11.08
C MET A 24 -4.56 -3.55 -10.42
N TRP A 25 -3.74 -2.54 -10.68
CA TRP A 25 -3.94 -1.20 -10.14
C TRP A 25 -5.20 -0.53 -10.70
N ASP A 26 -5.52 -0.76 -11.96
CA ASP A 26 -6.77 -0.27 -12.55
C ASP A 26 -7.99 -0.91 -11.88
N LEU A 27 -7.92 -2.21 -11.60
CA LEU A 27 -9.00 -2.93 -10.90
C LEU A 27 -9.15 -2.43 -9.47
N TRP A 28 -8.03 -2.14 -8.79
CA TRP A 28 -8.06 -1.56 -7.45
C TRP A 28 -8.75 -0.19 -7.48
N ALA A 29 -8.40 0.66 -8.42
CA ALA A 29 -8.99 2.00 -8.53
C ALA A 29 -10.52 1.95 -8.78
N SER A 30 -11.01 0.89 -9.42
CA SER A 30 -12.43 0.70 -9.69
C SER A 30 -13.16 -0.18 -8.65
N GLY A 31 -12.48 -0.53 -7.56
CA GLY A 31 -13.07 -1.32 -6.48
C GLY A 31 -13.28 -2.79 -6.80
N GLN A 32 -12.49 -3.33 -7.72
CA GLN A 32 -12.66 -4.72 -8.20
C GLN A 32 -11.56 -5.67 -7.73
N VAL A 33 -10.78 -5.29 -6.74
CA VAL A 33 -9.77 -6.17 -6.15
C VAL A 33 -10.33 -6.80 -4.88
N ASP A 34 -10.15 -8.11 -4.73
CA ASP A 34 -10.64 -8.86 -3.59
C ASP A 34 -9.85 -8.56 -2.31
N SER A 35 -10.56 -8.62 -1.18
CA SER A 35 -9.95 -8.58 0.13
C SER A 35 -9.10 -9.86 0.35
N PRO A 36 -7.95 -9.82 1.01
CA PRO A 36 -7.32 -8.70 1.69
C PRO A 36 -6.40 -7.85 0.79
N TYR A 37 -6.33 -8.15 -0.50
CA TYR A 37 -5.42 -7.47 -1.43
C TYR A 37 -5.80 -6.01 -1.66
N THR A 38 -7.09 -5.70 -1.70
CA THR A 38 -7.52 -4.31 -1.84
C THR A 38 -7.06 -3.46 -0.67
N GLU A 39 -7.13 -3.98 0.56
CA GLU A 39 -6.64 -3.29 1.75
C GLU A 39 -5.12 -3.13 1.71
N LEU A 40 -4.40 -4.17 1.24
CA LEU A 40 -2.95 -4.12 1.11
C LEU A 40 -2.51 -3.04 0.12
N MET A 41 -3.20 -2.94 -1.01
CA MET A 41 -2.90 -1.94 -2.03
C MET A 41 -3.20 -0.53 -1.55
N THR A 42 -4.30 -0.36 -0.83
CA THR A 42 -4.65 0.93 -0.21
C THR A 42 -3.59 1.35 0.81
N TYR A 43 -3.17 0.42 1.65
CA TYR A 43 -2.12 0.67 2.64
C TYR A 43 -0.83 1.12 1.96
N GLN A 44 -0.34 0.35 0.98
CA GLN A 44 0.88 0.70 0.26
C GLN A 44 0.78 2.08 -0.43
N SER A 45 -0.34 2.33 -1.10
CA SER A 45 -0.57 3.59 -1.80
C SER A 45 -0.55 4.79 -0.85
N GLU A 46 -1.22 4.67 0.29
CA GLU A 46 -1.32 5.75 1.27
C GLU A 46 0.03 6.01 1.97
N ILE A 47 0.77 4.95 2.32
CA ILE A 47 2.09 5.13 2.94
C ILE A 47 3.05 5.82 1.97
N ASN A 48 3.04 5.43 0.71
CA ASN A 48 3.89 6.07 -0.31
C ASN A 48 3.51 7.53 -0.55
N ASN A 49 2.26 7.88 -0.34
CA ASN A 49 1.78 9.24 -0.57
C ASN A 49 1.97 10.17 0.64
N GLY A 50 1.86 9.67 1.86
CA GLY A 50 1.92 10.54 3.04
C GLY A 50 2.19 9.86 4.37
N GLY A 51 2.58 8.59 4.37
CA GLY A 51 2.94 7.87 5.59
C GLY A 51 1.76 7.30 6.37
N HIS A 52 2.07 6.71 7.53
CA HIS A 52 1.06 6.05 8.34
C HIS A 52 0.00 7.01 8.88
N ASP A 53 0.40 8.21 9.24
CA ASP A 53 -0.57 9.20 9.74
C ASP A 53 -1.65 9.50 8.71
N GLN A 54 -1.25 9.75 7.46
CA GLN A 54 -2.18 9.98 6.36
C GLN A 54 -3.07 8.75 6.11
N TYR A 55 -2.48 7.56 6.15
CA TYR A 55 -3.24 6.33 5.98
C TYR A 55 -4.37 6.22 7.01
N PHE A 56 -4.02 6.40 8.29
CA PHE A 56 -5.02 6.29 9.37
C PHE A 56 -6.13 7.32 9.23
N VAL A 57 -5.77 8.58 8.97
CA VAL A 57 -6.75 9.66 8.83
C VAL A 57 -7.68 9.40 7.65
N ASN A 58 -7.13 9.04 6.50
CA ASN A 58 -7.93 8.84 5.29
C ASN A 58 -8.86 7.63 5.41
N VAL A 59 -8.35 6.52 5.94
CA VAL A 59 -9.18 5.32 6.12
C VAL A 59 -10.27 5.55 7.16
N GLU A 60 -9.93 6.20 8.28
CA GLU A 60 -10.90 6.51 9.34
C GLU A 60 -12.06 7.36 8.81
N ASN A 61 -11.77 8.27 7.87
CA ASN A 61 -12.80 9.15 7.31
C ASN A 61 -13.76 8.45 6.34
N VAL A 62 -13.36 7.34 5.73
CA VAL A 62 -14.17 6.68 4.68
C VAL A 62 -14.58 5.25 5.01
N SER A 63 -14.02 4.67 6.07
CA SER A 63 -14.18 3.25 6.36
C SER A 63 -13.95 3.00 7.85
N ASP A 64 -13.99 1.72 8.26
CA ASP A 64 -13.68 1.29 9.63
C ASP A 64 -12.20 0.95 9.72
N LEU A 65 -11.42 1.84 10.31
CA LEU A 65 -9.96 1.69 10.42
C LEU A 65 -9.57 0.42 11.18
N ARG A 66 -10.26 0.08 12.26
CA ARG A 66 -9.94 -1.11 13.05
C ARG A 66 -10.12 -2.37 12.22
N LYS A 67 -11.17 -2.42 11.42
CA LYS A 67 -11.45 -3.54 10.53
C LYS A 67 -10.39 -3.64 9.42
N GLU A 68 -10.00 -2.51 8.85
CA GLU A 68 -8.93 -2.47 7.85
C GLU A 68 -7.63 -3.02 8.41
N ILE A 69 -7.25 -2.60 9.60
CA ILE A 69 -6.02 -3.08 10.25
C ILE A 69 -6.10 -4.58 10.54
N ALA A 70 -7.25 -5.05 11.03
CA ALA A 70 -7.46 -6.49 11.26
C ALA A 70 -7.30 -7.29 9.96
N THR A 71 -7.82 -6.77 8.87
CA THR A 71 -7.69 -7.40 7.55
C THR A 71 -6.22 -7.43 7.10
N LEU A 72 -5.49 -6.33 7.28
CA LEU A 72 -4.07 -6.26 6.93
C LEU A 72 -3.24 -7.27 7.72
N THR A 73 -3.57 -7.55 8.97
CA THR A 73 -2.83 -8.53 9.77
C THR A 73 -2.98 -9.95 9.24
N THR A 74 -3.95 -10.22 8.38
CA THR A 74 -4.11 -11.54 7.76
C THR A 74 -3.16 -11.76 6.59
N ILE A 75 -2.59 -10.70 6.02
CA ILE A 75 -1.77 -10.79 4.81
C ILE A 75 -0.35 -10.24 4.99
N LEU A 76 -0.15 -9.24 5.84
CA LEU A 76 1.17 -8.64 6.03
C LEU A 76 2.14 -9.64 6.67
N PRO A 77 3.40 -9.67 6.20
CA PRO A 77 4.46 -10.39 6.91
C PRO A 77 4.62 -9.87 8.35
N GLU A 78 5.12 -10.72 9.23
CA GLU A 78 5.18 -10.42 10.67
C GLU A 78 5.86 -9.09 10.99
N THR A 79 6.99 -8.80 10.35
CA THR A 79 7.71 -7.54 10.55
C THR A 79 6.83 -6.33 10.27
N LEU A 80 6.08 -6.39 9.17
CA LEU A 80 5.18 -5.30 8.78
C LEU A 80 3.92 -5.26 9.64
N GLN A 81 3.43 -6.41 10.11
CA GLN A 81 2.33 -6.46 11.08
C GLN A 81 2.69 -5.74 12.36
N GLN A 82 3.86 -6.03 12.91
CA GLN A 82 4.35 -5.39 14.13
C GLN A 82 4.53 -3.90 13.93
N ASN A 83 5.10 -3.51 12.80
CA ASN A 83 5.29 -2.11 12.46
C ASN A 83 3.96 -1.35 12.40
N LEU A 84 2.96 -1.95 11.77
CA LEU A 84 1.63 -1.36 11.67
C LEU A 84 0.98 -1.18 13.05
N GLN A 85 1.12 -2.18 13.93
CA GLN A 85 0.57 -2.10 15.30
C GLN A 85 1.23 -1.00 16.11
N ILE A 86 2.55 -0.84 15.98
CA ILE A 86 3.28 0.24 16.66
C ILE A 86 2.79 1.59 16.16
N ALA A 87 2.66 1.73 14.84
CA ALA A 87 2.18 2.97 14.23
C ALA A 87 0.75 3.31 14.67
N TYR A 88 -0.12 2.31 14.68
CA TYR A 88 -1.52 2.51 15.08
C TYR A 88 -1.65 2.94 16.54
N ARG A 89 -0.87 2.33 17.41
CA ARG A 89 -0.86 2.71 18.84
C ARG A 89 -0.42 4.16 19.00
N ALA A 90 0.63 4.57 18.30
CA ALA A 90 1.11 5.95 18.33
C ALA A 90 0.04 6.93 17.82
N TYR A 91 -0.66 6.56 16.76
CA TYR A 91 -1.75 7.36 16.21
C TYR A 91 -2.88 7.54 17.22
N LEU A 92 -3.29 6.47 17.90
CA LEU A 92 -4.35 6.53 18.89
C LEU A 92 -3.96 7.40 20.10
N GLU A 93 -2.73 7.28 20.57
CA GLU A 93 -2.23 8.11 21.67
C GLU A 93 -2.22 9.59 21.28
N SER A 94 -1.77 9.90 20.07
CA SER A 94 -1.76 11.26 19.54
C SER A 94 -3.17 11.85 19.44
N SER A 95 -4.14 11.05 19.00
CA SER A 95 -5.53 11.48 18.89
C SER A 95 -6.16 11.82 20.23
N GLU A 96 -5.81 11.07 21.27
CA GLU A 96 -6.36 11.27 22.63
C GLU A 96 -5.72 12.43 23.38
N LYS A 97 -4.41 12.61 23.22
CA LYS A 97 -3.61 13.55 24.00
C LYS A 97 -3.28 14.86 23.28
N GLY A 98 -3.67 14.97 22.00
CA GLY A 98 -3.31 16.12 21.17
C GLY A 98 -1.92 15.95 20.55
N ILE A 99 -1.31 17.05 20.13
CA ILE A 99 0.00 17.04 19.45
C ILE A 99 1.05 16.47 20.38
N ASP A 100 1.59 15.30 19.99
CA ASP A 100 2.65 14.61 20.73
C ASP A 100 3.84 14.39 19.79
N GLN A 101 4.93 15.09 20.05
CA GLN A 101 6.16 14.99 19.26
C GLN A 101 6.73 13.58 19.30
N SER A 102 6.57 12.88 20.42
CA SER A 102 7.03 11.50 20.58
C SER A 102 6.26 10.55 19.65
N ALA A 103 4.95 10.73 19.52
CA ALA A 103 4.13 9.95 18.61
C ALA A 103 4.51 10.21 17.16
N ASP A 104 4.77 11.46 16.79
CA ASP A 104 5.21 11.82 15.44
C ASP A 104 6.52 11.15 15.07
N GLU A 105 7.48 11.10 16.01
CA GLU A 105 8.76 10.41 15.81
C GLU A 105 8.57 8.90 15.60
N ILE A 106 7.67 8.29 16.36
CA ILE A 106 7.35 6.86 16.20
C ILE A 106 6.74 6.60 14.84
N LEU A 107 5.79 7.44 14.41
CA LEU A 107 5.14 7.31 13.11
C LEU A 107 6.17 7.44 11.97
N GLU A 108 7.07 8.39 12.08
CA GLU A 108 8.13 8.60 11.09
C GLU A 108 9.05 7.37 10.97
N LYS A 109 9.43 6.79 12.11
CA LYS A 109 10.24 5.55 12.13
C LYS A 109 9.48 4.38 11.52
N CYS A 110 8.17 4.30 11.74
CA CYS A 110 7.34 3.27 11.14
C CYS A 110 7.27 3.44 9.62
N ASP A 111 7.25 4.66 9.13
CA ASP A 111 7.30 4.93 7.70
C ASP A 111 8.62 4.44 7.09
N GLU A 112 9.73 4.73 7.74
CA GLU A 112 11.05 4.27 7.31
C GLU A 112 11.13 2.75 7.29
N ALA A 113 10.63 2.09 8.34
CA ALA A 113 10.60 0.63 8.41
C ALA A 113 9.72 0.01 7.33
N PHE A 114 8.62 0.67 6.98
CA PHE A 114 7.78 0.25 5.86
C PHE A 114 8.59 0.24 4.57
N PHE A 115 9.26 1.34 4.25
CA PHE A 115 10.02 1.43 3.00
C PHE A 115 11.18 0.43 2.93
N GLU A 116 11.81 0.13 4.04
CA GLU A 116 12.85 -0.89 4.11
C GLU A 116 12.33 -2.30 3.82
N ASN A 117 11.04 -2.55 4.06
CA ASN A 117 10.40 -3.86 3.91
C ASN A 117 9.34 -3.91 2.80
N GLU A 118 9.21 -2.86 2.01
CA GLU A 118 8.15 -2.74 0.99
C GLU A 118 8.23 -3.83 -0.07
N GLU A 119 9.41 -4.36 -0.37
CA GLU A 119 9.57 -5.44 -1.33
C GLU A 119 8.77 -6.69 -0.95
N GLN A 120 8.54 -6.92 0.33
CA GLN A 120 7.70 -8.02 0.79
C GLN A 120 6.25 -7.84 0.33
N ILE A 121 5.75 -6.60 0.34
CA ILE A 121 4.42 -6.27 -0.17
C ILE A 121 4.39 -6.44 -1.70
N ASN A 122 5.40 -5.93 -2.39
CA ASN A 122 5.49 -6.06 -3.83
C ASN A 122 5.49 -7.51 -4.28
N SER A 123 6.16 -8.40 -3.54
CA SER A 123 6.16 -9.84 -3.84
C SER A 123 4.77 -10.45 -3.74
N LEU A 124 4.01 -10.07 -2.71
CA LEU A 124 2.62 -10.53 -2.54
C LEU A 124 1.74 -10.03 -3.68
N LEU A 125 1.90 -8.77 -4.06
CA LEU A 125 1.11 -8.17 -5.13
C LEU A 125 1.48 -8.73 -6.50
N LYS A 126 2.74 -9.04 -6.74
CA LYS A 126 3.18 -9.71 -7.98
C LYS A 126 2.51 -11.07 -8.12
N ALA A 127 2.47 -11.85 -7.06
CA ALA A 127 1.82 -13.15 -7.06
C ALA A 127 0.33 -13.03 -7.36
N TYR A 128 -0.33 -12.01 -6.80
CA TYR A 128 -1.73 -11.72 -7.09
C TYR A 128 -1.92 -11.30 -8.55
N ALA A 129 -1.07 -10.40 -9.05
CA ALA A 129 -1.15 -9.90 -10.41
C ALA A 129 -0.99 -11.01 -11.45
N GLU A 130 -0.15 -12.00 -11.19
CA GLU A 130 0.07 -13.13 -12.10
C GLU A 130 -1.21 -13.92 -12.40
N LYS A 131 -2.17 -13.91 -11.49
CA LYS A 131 -3.45 -14.60 -11.62
C LYS A 131 -4.46 -13.83 -12.48
N ILE A 132 -4.17 -12.59 -12.81
CA ILE A 132 -5.07 -11.74 -13.59
C ILE A 132 -5.07 -12.21 -15.04
N VAL A 133 -6.27 -12.32 -15.61
CA VAL A 133 -6.46 -12.68 -17.02
C VAL A 133 -6.51 -11.38 -17.83
N LEU A 134 -5.62 -11.31 -18.81
CA LEU A 134 -5.55 -10.14 -19.71
C LEU A 134 -6.64 -10.15 -20.79
#